data_52626b471f31b8698d3a67d8b126c70c
#
_entry.id   52626b471f31b8698d3a67d8b126c70c
#
_cell.length_a   1.000
_cell.length_b   1.000
_cell.length_c   1.000
_cell.angle_alpha   90.00
_cell.angle_beta   90.00
_cell.angle_gamma   90.00
#
_symmetry.space_group_name_H-M   'P 1'
#
loop_
_entity.id
_entity.type
_entity.pdbx_description
1 polymer ?
#
loop_
_entity_poly.entity_id
_entity_poly.type
_entity_poly.pdbx_seq_one_letter_code
_entity_poly.pdbx_strand_id
1 'polypeptide(L)'
;MIKILIGVVVVAIAVITTFLILDPNVGISSTGTVTEVANTFSVVVEGEVYKSGNYTLKDGAVMADLIEAAGGVTNNADERAYYESAVLTKGMTYYIASKYDASDLCSVSAVDKVNVNSDDATTLASVNGITSTIANSIVTYRSEQGLFSTLEQLLEVYGIGNATYRKIRSYVILHA
;
A
#
# COMPACT_ATOMS: atom_id res chain seq x y z
N MET A 1 71.42 -27.63 2.82
CA MET A 1 70.53 -26.51 2.51
C MET A 1 69.07 -26.90 2.49
N ILE A 2 68.71 -27.98 1.83
CA ILE A 2 67.29 -28.43 1.70
C ILE A 2 66.60 -28.72 3.06
N LYS A 3 67.32 -29.32 4.02
CA LYS A 3 66.79 -29.61 5.38
C LYS A 3 66.45 -28.35 6.19
N ILE A 4 67.21 -27.25 5.98
CA ILE A 4 66.95 -25.97 6.64
C ILE A 4 65.71 -25.31 6.01
N LEU A 5 65.56 -25.44 4.69
CA LEU A 5 64.38 -24.93 4.00
C LEU A 5 63.10 -25.61 4.43
N ILE A 6 63.11 -26.94 4.58
CA ILE A 6 62.00 -27.73 5.06
C ILE A 6 61.64 -27.31 6.51
N GLY A 7 62.62 -27.11 7.37
CA GLY A 7 62.40 -26.65 8.74
C GLY A 7 61.71 -25.32 8.83
N VAL A 8 62.14 -24.36 7.99
CA VAL A 8 61.49 -23.02 7.94
C VAL A 8 60.04 -23.08 7.45
N VAL A 9 59.75 -23.91 6.44
CA VAL A 9 58.40 -24.10 5.93
C VAL A 9 57.48 -24.73 6.96
N VAL A 10 57.96 -25.73 7.71
CA VAL A 10 57.15 -26.35 8.78
C VAL A 10 56.86 -25.39 9.91
N VAL A 11 57.82 -24.57 10.33
CA VAL A 11 57.62 -23.52 11.36
C VAL A 11 56.65 -22.45 10.86
N ALA A 12 56.75 -22.01 9.61
CA ALA A 12 55.82 -21.03 9.02
C ALA A 12 54.37 -21.59 8.98
N ILE A 13 54.17 -22.85 8.62
CA ILE A 13 52.84 -23.49 8.62
C ILE A 13 52.31 -23.58 10.06
N ALA A 14 53.14 -23.95 11.04
CA ALA A 14 52.75 -24.03 12.44
C ALA A 14 52.31 -22.65 13.02
N VAL A 15 53.01 -21.56 12.64
CA VAL A 15 52.67 -20.21 13.04
C VAL A 15 51.36 -19.73 12.42
N ILE A 16 51.16 -20.06 11.13
CA ILE A 16 49.90 -19.72 10.44
C ILE A 16 48.74 -20.46 11.02
N THR A 17 48.91 -21.76 11.32
CA THR A 17 47.82 -22.55 11.93
C THR A 17 47.49 -22.11 13.35
N THR A 18 48.50 -21.75 14.16
CA THR A 18 48.22 -21.17 15.52
C THR A 18 47.58 -19.79 15.45
N PHE A 19 47.92 -18.96 14.47
CA PHE A 19 47.28 -17.67 14.30
C PHE A 19 45.82 -17.78 13.90
N LEU A 20 45.51 -18.74 13.02
CA LEU A 20 44.11 -19.04 12.61
C LEU A 20 43.25 -19.66 13.72
N ILE A 21 43.87 -20.34 14.72
CA ILE A 21 43.15 -20.97 15.83
C ILE A 21 42.95 -19.97 17.02
N LEU A 22 43.85 -18.97 17.16
CA LEU A 22 43.84 -18.01 18.26
C LEU A 22 43.17 -16.67 17.90
N ASP A 23 42.70 -16.52 16.68
CA ASP A 23 41.91 -15.35 16.32
C ASP A 23 40.46 -15.55 16.75
N PRO A 24 39.99 -14.95 17.87
CA PRO A 24 38.62 -15.09 18.35
C PRO A 24 37.61 -14.47 17.39
N ASN A 25 38.07 -13.81 16.31
CA ASN A 25 37.24 -13.24 15.26
C ASN A 25 37.08 -14.10 14.00
N VAL A 26 37.73 -15.27 13.93
CA VAL A 26 37.37 -16.32 12.98
C VAL A 26 36.28 -17.20 13.60
N GLY A 27 35.28 -16.55 14.16
CA GLY A 27 33.99 -17.16 14.31
C GLY A 27 33.43 -17.43 12.91
N ILE A 28 33.39 -18.72 12.54
CA ILE A 28 32.42 -19.18 11.56
C ILE A 28 31.06 -18.99 12.24
N SER A 29 30.61 -17.75 12.29
CA SER A 29 29.22 -17.45 12.49
C SER A 29 28.50 -17.94 11.23
N SER A 30 28.19 -19.24 11.20
CA SER A 30 26.97 -19.68 10.55
C SER A 30 25.80 -19.18 11.42
N THR A 31 25.77 -17.87 11.68
CA THR A 31 24.52 -17.19 11.87
C THR A 31 23.87 -17.28 10.49
N GLY A 32 23.14 -18.36 10.27
CA GLY A 32 22.04 -18.30 9.35
C GLY A 32 21.24 -17.10 9.81
N THR A 33 21.47 -15.96 9.20
CA THR A 33 20.48 -14.91 9.14
C THR A 33 19.32 -15.65 8.52
N VAL A 34 18.40 -16.10 9.35
CA VAL A 34 17.03 -16.34 8.93
C VAL A 34 16.64 -14.95 8.45
N THR A 35 16.87 -14.68 7.17
CA THR A 35 16.19 -13.62 6.48
C THR A 35 14.75 -14.06 6.64
N GLU A 36 14.05 -13.48 7.62
CA GLU A 36 12.60 -13.55 7.62
C GLU A 36 12.25 -13.16 6.19
N VAL A 37 11.77 -14.12 5.45
CA VAL A 37 11.15 -13.83 4.16
C VAL A 37 9.92 -13.05 4.55
N ALA A 38 10.08 -11.74 4.67
CA ALA A 38 8.97 -10.85 4.95
C ALA A 38 7.97 -11.13 3.84
N ASN A 39 6.84 -11.74 4.20
CA ASN A 39 5.75 -11.94 3.28
C ASN A 39 5.41 -10.57 2.71
N THR A 40 5.57 -10.42 1.42
CA THR A 40 5.28 -9.18 0.70
C THR A 40 4.17 -9.42 -0.30
N PHE A 41 3.44 -8.37 -0.61
CA PHE A 41 2.42 -8.40 -1.63
C PHE A 41 2.46 -7.13 -2.48
N SER A 42 1.90 -7.21 -3.68
CA SER A 42 1.86 -6.07 -4.60
C SER A 42 0.47 -5.45 -4.63
N VAL A 43 0.45 -4.12 -4.69
CA VAL A 43 -0.73 -3.28 -4.88
C VAL A 43 -0.41 -2.19 -5.89
N VAL A 44 -1.43 -1.62 -6.49
CA VAL A 44 -1.31 -0.46 -7.39
C VAL A 44 -1.93 0.75 -6.69
N VAL A 45 -1.33 1.94 -6.86
CA VAL A 45 -1.95 3.20 -6.47
C VAL A 45 -2.11 4.11 -7.68
N GLU A 46 -3.27 4.74 -7.78
CA GLU A 46 -3.67 5.70 -8.82
C GLU A 46 -4.23 6.98 -8.18
N GLY A 47 -4.36 8.02 -8.97
CA GLY A 47 -4.96 9.30 -8.56
C GLY A 47 -3.95 10.27 -7.99
N GLU A 48 -4.33 10.97 -6.94
CA GLU A 48 -3.62 12.13 -6.39
C GLU A 48 -2.44 11.74 -5.48
N VAL A 49 -1.49 10.99 -6.03
CA VAL A 49 -0.18 10.68 -5.43
C VAL A 49 0.94 11.18 -6.33
N TYR A 50 2.10 11.49 -5.76
CA TYR A 50 3.23 11.97 -6.57
C TYR A 50 3.75 10.93 -7.56
N LYS A 51 3.68 9.65 -7.23
CA LYS A 51 4.15 8.56 -8.11
C LYS A 51 3.10 7.44 -8.13
N SER A 52 2.20 7.48 -9.11
CA SER A 52 1.28 6.36 -9.35
C SER A 52 2.05 5.15 -9.89
N GLY A 53 1.64 3.93 -9.50
CA GLY A 53 2.30 2.72 -9.96
C GLY A 53 2.06 1.51 -9.07
N ASN A 54 2.85 0.47 -9.31
CA ASN A 54 2.81 -0.78 -8.56
C ASN A 54 3.86 -0.77 -7.45
N TYR A 55 3.46 -1.12 -6.24
CA TYR A 55 4.29 -1.15 -5.04
C TYR A 55 4.25 -2.52 -4.39
N THR A 56 5.41 -2.98 -3.92
CA THR A 56 5.53 -4.20 -3.12
C THR A 56 5.70 -3.80 -1.66
N LEU A 57 4.75 -4.19 -0.83
CA LEU A 57 4.69 -3.85 0.59
C LEU A 57 4.74 -5.10 1.45
N LYS A 58 5.00 -4.94 2.74
CA LYS A 58 4.99 -6.04 3.72
C LYS A 58 3.55 -6.46 4.01
N ASP A 59 3.38 -7.71 4.38
CA ASP A 59 2.09 -8.22 4.83
C ASP A 59 1.57 -7.41 6.03
N GLY A 60 0.28 -7.06 5.99
CA GLY A 60 -0.33 -6.18 6.98
C GLY A 60 -0.09 -4.68 6.78
N ALA A 61 0.53 -4.26 5.66
CA ALA A 61 0.70 -2.84 5.33
C ALA A 61 -0.64 -2.10 5.27
N VAL A 62 -0.61 -0.82 5.64
CA VAL A 62 -1.76 0.07 5.65
C VAL A 62 -1.66 1.14 4.54
N MET A 63 -2.71 1.91 4.35
CA MET A 63 -2.77 2.96 3.31
C MET A 63 -1.64 3.99 3.48
N ALA A 64 -1.27 4.34 4.71
CA ALA A 64 -0.15 5.24 4.99
C ALA A 64 1.17 4.73 4.39
N ASP A 65 1.46 3.42 4.50
CA ASP A 65 2.68 2.81 3.95
C ASP A 65 2.71 2.92 2.42
N LEU A 66 1.54 2.74 1.77
CA LEU A 66 1.41 2.87 0.32
C LEU A 66 1.61 4.31 -0.15
N ILE A 67 0.99 5.26 0.56
CA ILE A 67 1.13 6.69 0.29
C ILE A 67 2.60 7.12 0.47
N GLU A 68 3.26 6.69 1.53
CA GLU A 68 4.68 6.98 1.76
C GLU A 68 5.55 6.40 0.63
N ALA A 69 5.32 5.15 0.24
CA ALA A 69 6.04 4.52 -0.88
C ALA A 69 5.83 5.26 -2.20
N ALA A 70 4.63 5.84 -2.41
CA ALA A 70 4.29 6.65 -3.58
C ALA A 70 4.87 8.08 -3.52
N GLY A 71 5.60 8.43 -2.46
CA GLY A 71 6.21 9.75 -2.26
C GLY A 71 5.25 10.79 -1.69
N GLY A 72 4.12 10.35 -1.13
CA GLY A 72 3.08 11.20 -0.57
C GLY A 72 1.92 11.47 -1.54
N VAL A 73 0.90 12.16 -1.03
CA VAL A 73 -0.25 12.65 -1.81
C VAL A 73 0.01 14.05 -2.36
N THR A 74 -0.64 14.40 -3.46
CA THR A 74 -0.57 15.76 -4.02
C THR A 74 -1.40 16.74 -3.20
N ASN A 75 -1.21 18.05 -3.41
CA ASN A 75 -2.02 19.08 -2.77
C ASN A 75 -3.51 18.99 -3.15
N ASN A 76 -3.83 18.32 -4.25
CA ASN A 76 -5.19 18.11 -4.72
C ASN A 76 -5.84 16.83 -4.17
N ALA A 77 -5.12 16.00 -3.41
CA ALA A 77 -5.68 14.79 -2.80
C ALA A 77 -6.76 15.13 -1.77
N ASP A 78 -7.86 14.41 -1.81
CA ASP A 78 -8.95 14.55 -0.84
C ASP A 78 -8.76 13.55 0.31
N GLU A 79 -8.31 14.05 1.45
CA GLU A 79 -8.05 13.23 2.64
C GLU A 79 -9.31 12.53 3.16
N ARG A 80 -10.51 13.03 2.84
CA ARG A 80 -11.78 12.43 3.22
C ARG A 80 -12.10 11.14 2.44
N ALA A 81 -11.35 10.85 1.36
CA ALA A 81 -11.57 9.70 0.50
C ALA A 81 -10.80 8.45 0.93
N TYR A 82 -9.95 8.52 1.95
CA TYR A 82 -9.21 7.37 2.46
C TYR A 82 -8.96 7.49 3.97
N TYR A 83 -8.70 6.35 4.60
CA TYR A 83 -8.16 6.29 5.96
C TYR A 83 -6.72 5.78 5.90
N GLU A 84 -5.79 6.52 6.49
CA GLU A 84 -4.37 6.12 6.56
C GLU A 84 -4.16 4.75 7.23
N SER A 85 -5.03 4.41 8.18
CA SER A 85 -4.99 3.14 8.92
C SER A 85 -5.66 1.96 8.18
N ALA A 86 -6.26 2.18 7.00
CA ALA A 86 -6.92 1.12 6.26
C ALA A 86 -5.93 0.03 5.83
N VAL A 87 -6.19 -1.22 6.21
CA VAL A 87 -5.35 -2.36 5.85
C VAL A 87 -5.52 -2.68 4.36
N LEU A 88 -4.39 -2.87 3.69
CA LEU A 88 -4.37 -3.11 2.25
C LEU A 88 -4.58 -4.58 1.91
N THR A 89 -5.29 -4.82 0.81
CA THR A 89 -5.54 -6.14 0.25
C THR A 89 -4.62 -6.40 -0.96
N LYS A 90 -4.01 -7.57 -0.99
CA LYS A 90 -3.13 -8.01 -2.09
C LYS A 90 -3.81 -7.92 -3.46
N GLY A 91 -3.10 -7.35 -4.42
CA GLY A 91 -3.53 -7.28 -5.82
C GLY A 91 -4.57 -6.19 -6.11
N MET A 92 -4.96 -5.39 -5.11
CA MET A 92 -5.90 -4.30 -5.29
C MET A 92 -5.23 -3.09 -5.95
N THR A 93 -6.07 -2.31 -6.65
CA THR A 93 -5.72 -0.98 -7.15
C THR A 93 -6.45 0.04 -6.30
N TYR A 94 -5.69 0.84 -5.57
CA TYR A 94 -6.19 1.90 -4.69
C TYR A 94 -6.22 3.24 -5.42
N TYR A 95 -7.27 4.01 -5.20
CA TYR A 95 -7.46 5.29 -5.85
C TYR A 95 -7.54 6.42 -4.82
N ILE A 96 -6.62 7.38 -4.92
CA ILE A 96 -6.66 8.60 -4.13
C ILE A 96 -7.42 9.67 -4.91
N ALA A 97 -8.60 10.02 -4.43
CA ALA A 97 -9.48 10.96 -5.10
C ALA A 97 -8.98 12.41 -4.99
N SER A 98 -9.32 13.23 -6.00
CA SER A 98 -8.99 14.65 -6.03
C SER A 98 -10.03 15.51 -5.30
N LYS A 99 -9.60 16.64 -4.73
CA LYS A 99 -10.50 17.68 -4.19
C LYS A 99 -11.23 18.45 -5.30
N TYR A 100 -10.50 18.75 -6.37
CA TYR A 100 -10.97 19.54 -7.51
C TYR A 100 -10.98 18.72 -8.77
N ASP A 101 -11.87 19.05 -9.70
CA ASP A 101 -11.90 18.40 -11.01
C ASP A 101 -10.66 18.81 -11.82
N ALA A 102 -9.76 17.86 -12.05
CA ALA A 102 -8.54 18.09 -12.83
C ALA A 102 -8.81 18.29 -14.34
N SER A 103 -10.02 17.99 -14.82
CA SER A 103 -10.42 18.22 -16.21
C SER A 103 -10.68 19.70 -16.52
N ASP A 104 -10.96 20.51 -15.52
CA ASP A 104 -11.13 21.95 -15.65
C ASP A 104 -9.98 22.70 -14.98
N LEU A 105 -8.95 23.03 -15.76
CA LEU A 105 -7.79 23.81 -15.32
C LEU A 105 -8.14 25.20 -14.77
N CYS A 106 -9.36 25.68 -14.99
CA CYS A 106 -9.88 26.95 -14.50
C CYS A 106 -10.87 26.79 -13.35
N SER A 107 -11.24 25.56 -12.99
CA SER A 107 -12.18 25.30 -11.90
C SER A 107 -11.50 25.42 -10.55
N VAL A 108 -11.93 26.44 -9.79
CA VAL A 108 -11.53 26.61 -8.37
C VAL A 108 -12.58 25.97 -7.46
N SER A 109 -13.60 25.34 -8.02
CA SER A 109 -14.69 24.73 -7.26
C SER A 109 -14.34 23.30 -6.86
N ALA A 110 -14.50 23.00 -5.58
CA ALA A 110 -14.39 21.62 -5.11
C ALA A 110 -15.47 20.76 -5.75
N VAL A 111 -15.13 19.50 -6.03
CA VAL A 111 -16.09 18.51 -6.51
C VAL A 111 -17.09 18.21 -5.39
N ASP A 112 -18.39 18.37 -5.67
CA ASP A 112 -19.43 17.92 -4.75
C ASP A 112 -19.37 16.41 -4.58
N LYS A 113 -19.20 15.96 -3.34
CA LYS A 113 -19.03 14.56 -3.01
C LYS A 113 -20.04 14.11 -1.97
N VAL A 114 -20.40 12.85 -2.05
CA VAL A 114 -21.27 12.18 -1.09
C VAL A 114 -20.47 11.22 -0.20
N ASN A 115 -20.87 11.12 1.05
CA ASN A 115 -20.23 10.24 2.02
C ASN A 115 -20.93 8.88 2.05
N VAL A 116 -20.25 7.83 1.58
CA VAL A 116 -20.83 6.48 1.51
C VAL A 116 -21.11 5.88 2.90
N ASN A 117 -20.45 6.39 3.93
CA ASN A 117 -20.59 5.90 5.30
C ASN A 117 -21.73 6.59 6.08
N SER A 118 -22.12 7.82 5.71
CA SER A 118 -23.10 8.61 6.48
C SER A 118 -24.35 8.99 5.71
N ASP A 119 -24.24 9.27 4.41
CA ASP A 119 -25.35 9.85 3.64
C ASP A 119 -26.49 8.85 3.40
N ASP A 120 -27.68 9.39 3.22
CA ASP A 120 -28.85 8.56 2.89
C ASP A 120 -28.88 8.14 1.42
N ALA A 121 -29.75 7.19 1.08
CA ALA A 121 -29.84 6.67 -0.28
C ALA A 121 -30.24 7.74 -1.31
N THR A 122 -30.99 8.78 -0.90
CA THR A 122 -31.40 9.87 -1.78
C THR A 122 -30.21 10.74 -2.14
N THR A 123 -29.41 11.11 -1.16
CA THR A 123 -28.16 11.88 -1.35
C THR A 123 -27.15 11.09 -2.17
N LEU A 124 -26.94 9.79 -1.86
CA LEU A 124 -26.05 8.92 -2.64
C LEU A 124 -26.47 8.85 -4.11
N ALA A 125 -27.78 8.77 -4.39
CA ALA A 125 -28.32 8.70 -5.76
C ALA A 125 -28.17 10.02 -6.54
N SER A 126 -27.75 11.12 -5.94
CA SER A 126 -27.47 12.38 -6.65
C SER A 126 -26.21 12.28 -7.52
N VAL A 127 -25.30 11.34 -7.20
CA VAL A 127 -24.07 11.11 -7.96
C VAL A 127 -24.37 10.40 -9.26
N ASN A 128 -23.91 10.96 -10.38
CA ASN A 128 -24.09 10.34 -11.70
C ASN A 128 -23.37 8.98 -11.77
N GLY A 129 -24.13 7.91 -11.85
CA GLY A 129 -23.64 6.53 -11.85
C GLY A 129 -24.11 5.73 -10.62
N ILE A 130 -24.65 6.39 -9.60
CA ILE A 130 -25.32 5.74 -8.47
C ILE A 130 -26.82 5.79 -8.71
N THR A 131 -27.40 4.69 -9.13
CA THR A 131 -28.86 4.54 -9.22
C THR A 131 -29.49 4.36 -7.83
N SER A 132 -30.80 4.56 -7.69
CA SER A 132 -31.49 4.30 -6.43
C SER A 132 -31.30 2.85 -5.91
N THR A 133 -31.17 1.88 -6.82
CA THR A 133 -30.86 0.49 -6.47
C THR A 133 -29.46 0.38 -5.86
N ILE A 134 -28.45 0.98 -6.50
CA ILE A 134 -27.07 0.99 -6.01
C ILE A 134 -26.97 1.73 -4.67
N ALA A 135 -27.64 2.89 -4.54
CA ALA A 135 -27.67 3.66 -3.31
C ALA A 135 -28.23 2.82 -2.13
N ASN A 136 -29.33 2.12 -2.35
CA ASN A 136 -29.88 1.21 -1.35
C ASN A 136 -28.92 0.05 -1.04
N SER A 137 -28.22 -0.50 -2.04
CA SER A 137 -27.22 -1.55 -1.83
C SER A 137 -26.03 -1.06 -1.01
N ILE A 138 -25.57 0.20 -1.19
CA ILE A 138 -24.51 0.82 -0.36
C ILE A 138 -24.99 0.90 1.09
N VAL A 139 -26.21 1.41 1.33
CA VAL A 139 -26.76 1.52 2.69
C VAL A 139 -26.93 0.15 3.34
N THR A 140 -27.40 -0.84 2.60
CA THR A 140 -27.49 -2.23 3.08
C THR A 140 -26.12 -2.80 3.42
N TYR A 141 -25.16 -2.67 2.51
CA TYR A 141 -23.79 -3.15 2.73
C TYR A 141 -23.21 -2.60 4.04
N ARG A 142 -23.21 -1.27 4.23
CA ARG A 142 -22.66 -0.67 5.46
C ARG A 142 -23.40 -1.08 6.74
N SER A 143 -24.66 -1.41 6.67
CA SER A 143 -25.42 -1.87 7.82
C SER A 143 -25.14 -3.35 8.18
N GLU A 144 -24.77 -4.17 7.21
CA GLU A 144 -24.53 -5.60 7.38
C GLU A 144 -23.05 -5.94 7.57
N GLN A 145 -22.16 -5.27 6.81
CA GLN A 145 -20.74 -5.56 6.78
C GLN A 145 -19.89 -4.53 7.56
N GLY A 146 -20.49 -3.41 7.95
CA GLY A 146 -19.80 -2.30 8.59
C GLY A 146 -19.43 -1.18 7.61
N LEU A 147 -18.83 -0.11 8.15
CA LEU A 147 -18.43 1.06 7.37
C LEU A 147 -17.31 0.72 6.39
N PHE A 148 -17.33 1.38 5.25
CA PHE A 148 -16.25 1.29 4.26
C PHE A 148 -14.97 1.89 4.81
N SER A 149 -13.89 1.14 4.76
CA SER A 149 -12.53 1.58 5.13
C SER A 149 -11.73 2.09 3.93
N THR A 150 -12.08 1.62 2.72
CA THR A 150 -11.49 2.05 1.45
C THR A 150 -12.57 2.22 0.39
N LEU A 151 -12.31 3.04 -0.63
CA LEU A 151 -13.25 3.22 -1.74
C LEU A 151 -13.43 1.92 -2.56
N GLU A 152 -12.41 1.09 -2.61
CA GLU A 152 -12.38 -0.16 -3.36
C GLU A 152 -13.40 -1.18 -2.84
N GLN A 153 -13.77 -1.11 -1.55
CA GLN A 153 -14.83 -1.95 -0.99
C GLN A 153 -16.20 -1.71 -1.64
N LEU A 154 -16.38 -0.57 -2.32
CA LEU A 154 -17.57 -0.36 -3.14
C LEU A 154 -17.72 -1.41 -4.26
N LEU A 155 -16.64 -2.06 -4.69
CA LEU A 155 -16.71 -3.17 -5.65
C LEU A 155 -17.39 -4.42 -5.10
N GLU A 156 -17.54 -4.53 -3.78
CA GLU A 156 -18.25 -5.63 -3.11
C GLU A 156 -19.76 -5.36 -3.04
N VAL A 157 -20.19 -4.13 -3.34
CA VAL A 157 -21.60 -3.73 -3.29
C VAL A 157 -22.34 -4.24 -4.54
N TYR A 158 -23.50 -4.84 -4.33
CA TYR A 158 -24.36 -5.31 -5.43
C TYR A 158 -24.69 -4.18 -6.41
N GLY A 159 -24.38 -4.40 -7.69
CA GLY A 159 -24.62 -3.43 -8.76
C GLY A 159 -23.43 -2.51 -9.06
N ILE A 160 -22.35 -2.54 -8.28
CA ILE A 160 -21.13 -1.78 -8.54
C ILE A 160 -20.06 -2.71 -9.14
N GLY A 161 -19.92 -2.67 -10.45
CA GLY A 161 -18.78 -3.29 -11.16
C GLY A 161 -17.68 -2.26 -11.43
N ASN A 162 -16.56 -2.72 -11.99
CA ASN A 162 -15.39 -1.86 -12.31
C ASN A 162 -15.74 -0.60 -13.12
N ALA A 163 -16.71 -0.68 -14.04
CA ALA A 163 -17.11 0.48 -14.84
C ALA A 163 -17.85 1.52 -13.99
N THR A 164 -18.79 1.08 -13.15
CA THR A 164 -19.52 1.94 -12.23
C THR A 164 -18.57 2.55 -11.20
N TYR A 165 -17.72 1.73 -10.58
CA TYR A 165 -16.73 2.18 -9.61
C TYR A 165 -15.84 3.29 -10.18
N ARG A 166 -15.24 3.09 -11.37
CA ARG A 166 -14.39 4.12 -12.01
C ARG A 166 -15.13 5.42 -12.29
N LYS A 167 -16.45 5.35 -12.54
CA LYS A 167 -17.28 6.53 -12.80
C LYS A 167 -17.56 7.32 -11.53
N ILE A 168 -17.76 6.63 -10.38
CA ILE A 168 -18.22 7.27 -9.12
C ILE A 168 -17.07 7.58 -8.16
N ARG A 169 -15.91 6.90 -8.26
CA ARG A 169 -14.82 6.97 -7.27
C ARG A 169 -14.29 8.37 -6.96
N SER A 170 -14.44 9.32 -7.90
CA SER A 170 -14.04 10.73 -7.69
C SER A 170 -15.08 11.56 -6.96
N TYR A 171 -16.33 11.06 -6.84
CA TYR A 171 -17.48 11.77 -6.28
C TYR A 171 -17.93 11.22 -4.93
N VAL A 172 -17.15 10.32 -4.36
CA VAL A 172 -17.47 9.68 -3.07
C VAL A 172 -16.33 9.88 -2.08
N ILE A 173 -16.69 9.99 -0.80
CA ILE A 173 -15.78 10.08 0.35
C ILE A 173 -16.19 9.08 1.43
N LEU A 174 -15.29 8.83 2.38
CA LEU A 174 -15.50 7.88 3.49
C LEU A 174 -15.82 8.57 4.81
N HIS A 175 -15.37 9.81 4.98
CA HIS A 175 -15.61 10.60 6.21
C HIS A 175 -15.66 12.09 5.89
N ALA A 176 -16.16 12.88 6.85
CA ALA A 176 -16.26 14.32 6.75
C ALA A 176 -14.97 15.02 7.18
#